data_c959c866fb043cec32876598dc117c20
#
_entry.id   c959c866fb043cec32876598dc117c20
#
_cell.length_a   1.000
_cell.length_b   1.000
_cell.length_c   1.000
_cell.angle_alpha   90.00
_cell.angle_beta   90.00
_cell.angle_gamma   90.00
#
_symmetry.space_group_name_H-M   'P 1'
#
loop_
_entity.id
_entity.type
_entity.pdbx_description
1 polymer ?
#
loop_
_entity_poly.entity_id
_entity_poly.type
_entity_poly.pdbx_seq_one_letter_code
_entity_poly.pdbx_strand_id
1 'polypeptide(L)'
;SEVSHLAGLAAGVLLAHGSPTAHAGILLRNMGLPAIVNAGEDILQIPSGAPVLLYADEGKAVINPTKEQLKDFAAANQKEQALLQEASTQAQEPALTSDGVYISVQGNVSSPQEAALAVQHGAEGLGLVRTEFLFNNRADAPGETEQQAVYQETLNACRDMSATFRLLDAGGDKPLPFVNILPEDNPIVG
;
A
#
# COMPACT_ATOMS: atom_id res chain seq x y z
N SER A 1 9.11 -0.44 14.17
CA SER A 1 7.87 0.03 14.81
C SER A 1 7.06 -1.19 15.25
N GLU A 2 6.33 -1.08 16.36
CA GLU A 2 5.54 -2.19 16.93
C GLU A 2 4.52 -2.78 15.95
N VAL A 3 4.10 -2.00 14.96
CA VAL A 3 3.10 -2.40 13.96
C VAL A 3 3.64 -3.41 12.94
N SER A 4 4.95 -3.39 12.65
CA SER A 4 5.57 -4.29 11.65
C SER A 4 5.48 -5.77 12.02
N HIS A 5 5.29 -6.08 13.30
CA HIS A 5 5.19 -7.47 13.80
C HIS A 5 3.78 -8.06 13.67
N LEU A 6 2.78 -7.26 13.24
CA LEU A 6 1.39 -7.70 13.11
C LEU A 6 1.11 -8.47 11.81
N ALA A 7 2.03 -8.45 10.86
CA ALA A 7 1.88 -9.17 9.60
C ALA A 7 1.65 -10.68 9.83
N GLY A 8 0.53 -11.19 9.35
CA GLY A 8 0.15 -12.60 9.50
C GLY A 8 -0.33 -13.01 10.91
N LEU A 9 -0.30 -12.11 11.89
CA LEU A 9 -0.76 -12.39 13.26
C LEU A 9 -2.12 -11.74 13.56
N ALA A 10 -2.46 -10.65 12.87
CA ALA A 10 -3.70 -9.90 13.08
C ALA A 10 -4.59 -9.99 11.84
N ALA A 11 -5.90 -10.13 12.06
CA ALA A 11 -6.93 -10.05 11.00
C ALA A 11 -7.39 -8.60 10.76
N GLY A 12 -7.09 -7.68 11.68
CA GLY A 12 -7.41 -6.26 11.59
C GLY A 12 -6.90 -5.50 12.79
N VAL A 13 -6.87 -4.17 12.72
CA VAL A 13 -6.30 -3.31 13.76
C VAL A 13 -7.22 -2.14 14.09
N LEU A 14 -7.41 -1.90 15.38
CA LEU A 14 -8.03 -0.67 15.91
C LEU A 14 -6.98 0.15 16.64
N LEU A 15 -6.80 1.40 16.25
CA LEU A 15 -5.91 2.35 16.95
C LEU A 15 -6.73 3.45 17.60
N ALA A 16 -6.53 3.64 18.89
CA ALA A 16 -7.21 4.70 19.67
C ALA A 16 -6.91 6.09 19.10
N HIS A 17 -5.66 6.30 18.69
CA HIS A 17 -5.16 7.56 18.16
C HIS A 17 -4.49 7.36 16.82
N GLY A 18 -4.23 8.47 16.11
CA GLY A 18 -3.52 8.48 14.84
C GLY A 18 -4.33 9.05 13.69
N SER A 19 -3.72 9.08 12.52
CA SER A 19 -4.38 9.47 11.28
C SER A 19 -4.07 8.46 10.17
N PRO A 20 -4.88 8.41 9.10
CA PRO A 20 -4.60 7.55 7.94
C PRO A 20 -3.28 7.86 7.25
N THR A 21 -2.76 9.07 7.42
CA THR A 21 -1.48 9.55 6.87
C THR A 21 -0.31 9.40 7.84
N ALA A 22 -0.58 9.05 9.11
CA ALA A 22 0.47 8.75 10.07
C ALA A 22 1.25 7.48 9.67
N HIS A 23 2.49 7.39 10.08
CA HIS A 23 3.39 6.28 9.76
C HIS A 23 2.76 4.90 10.02
N ALA A 24 2.06 4.73 11.15
CA ALA A 24 1.35 3.49 11.47
C ALA A 24 0.22 3.17 10.48
N GLY A 25 -0.57 4.16 10.08
CA GLY A 25 -1.66 4.00 9.10
C GLY A 25 -1.13 3.59 7.71
N ILE A 26 -0.03 4.20 7.29
CA ILE A 26 0.64 3.86 6.02
C ILE A 26 1.18 2.42 6.06
N LEU A 27 1.84 2.03 7.16
CA LEU A 27 2.36 0.67 7.32
C LEU A 27 1.25 -0.39 7.29
N LEU A 28 0.15 -0.18 8.02
CA LEU A 28 -1.00 -1.10 8.03
C LEU A 28 -1.60 -1.28 6.64
N ARG A 29 -1.73 -0.18 5.89
CA ARG A 29 -2.22 -0.21 4.51
C ARG A 29 -1.27 -0.99 3.59
N ASN A 30 0.05 -0.76 3.70
CA ASN A 30 1.05 -1.50 2.92
C ASN A 30 1.09 -3.00 3.25
N MET A 31 0.71 -3.36 4.48
CA MET A 31 0.58 -4.75 4.92
C MET A 31 -0.76 -5.39 4.49
N GLY A 32 -1.67 -4.64 3.86
CA GLY A 32 -3.00 -5.12 3.51
C GLY A 32 -3.89 -5.44 4.73
N LEU A 33 -3.56 -4.89 5.91
CA LEU A 33 -4.34 -5.11 7.12
C LEU A 33 -5.48 -4.10 7.23
N PRO A 34 -6.74 -4.56 7.32
CA PRO A 34 -7.87 -3.68 7.63
C PRO A 34 -7.62 -2.93 8.94
N ALA A 35 -7.71 -1.61 8.90
CA ALA A 35 -7.41 -0.80 10.08
C ALA A 35 -8.36 0.38 10.22
N ILE A 36 -8.78 0.67 11.45
CA ILE A 36 -9.44 1.91 11.83
C ILE A 36 -8.51 2.67 12.76
N VAL A 37 -8.20 3.90 12.39
CA VAL A 37 -7.38 4.82 13.18
C VAL A 37 -8.26 5.88 13.82
N ASN A 38 -7.80 6.44 14.94
CA ASN A 38 -8.54 7.45 15.72
C ASN A 38 -9.93 6.95 16.18
N ALA A 39 -9.99 5.69 16.62
CA ALA A 39 -11.22 5.07 17.09
C ALA A 39 -11.64 5.51 18.50
N GLY A 40 -10.83 6.35 19.17
CA GLY A 40 -11.06 6.84 20.51
C GLY A 40 -10.54 5.88 21.60
N GLU A 41 -10.44 6.40 22.83
CA GLU A 41 -9.88 5.63 23.95
C GLU A 41 -10.78 4.50 24.47
N ASP A 42 -12.06 4.53 24.16
CA ASP A 42 -13.03 3.51 24.58
C ASP A 42 -12.64 2.11 24.07
N ILE A 43 -11.91 2.01 22.94
CA ILE A 43 -11.45 0.72 22.41
C ILE A 43 -10.45 0.03 23.35
N LEU A 44 -9.73 0.78 24.19
CA LEU A 44 -8.77 0.24 25.16
C LEU A 44 -9.46 -0.51 26.32
N GLN A 45 -10.76 -0.30 26.48
CA GLN A 45 -11.58 -0.95 27.51
C GLN A 45 -12.22 -2.25 26.98
N ILE A 46 -12.04 -2.60 25.71
CA ILE A 46 -12.57 -3.83 25.13
C ILE A 46 -11.87 -5.03 25.81
N PRO A 47 -12.64 -5.95 26.44
CA PRO A 47 -12.05 -7.09 27.09
C PRO A 47 -11.31 -8.00 26.11
N SER A 48 -10.18 -8.57 26.54
CA SER A 48 -9.47 -9.56 25.74
C SER A 48 -10.37 -10.75 25.43
N GLY A 49 -10.38 -11.18 24.17
CA GLY A 49 -11.23 -12.24 23.67
C GLY A 49 -12.66 -11.80 23.28
N ALA A 50 -13.02 -10.53 23.45
CA ALA A 50 -14.28 -10.04 22.93
C ALA A 50 -14.31 -10.10 21.39
N PRO A 51 -15.37 -10.66 20.77
CA PRO A 51 -15.50 -10.69 19.33
C PRO A 51 -15.74 -9.28 18.79
N VAL A 52 -15.04 -8.93 17.71
CA VAL A 52 -15.14 -7.62 17.04
C VAL A 52 -15.31 -7.82 15.55
N LEU A 53 -16.27 -7.14 14.94
CA LEU A 53 -16.37 -6.97 13.49
C LEU A 53 -15.76 -5.61 13.11
N LEU A 54 -14.89 -5.63 12.11
CA LEU A 54 -14.19 -4.46 11.62
C LEU A 54 -14.62 -4.14 10.18
N TYR A 55 -15.32 -3.03 10.00
CA TYR A 55 -15.70 -2.47 8.70
C TYR A 55 -14.75 -1.31 8.39
N ALA A 56 -13.54 -1.65 7.92
CA ALA A 56 -12.46 -0.66 7.77
C ALA A 56 -12.82 0.46 6.79
N ASP A 57 -13.50 0.14 5.69
CA ASP A 57 -13.92 1.09 4.67
C ASP A 57 -14.99 2.07 5.18
N GLU A 58 -15.83 1.61 6.12
CA GLU A 58 -16.85 2.44 6.78
C GLU A 58 -16.31 3.17 8.02
N GLY A 59 -15.09 2.86 8.47
CA GLY A 59 -14.56 3.37 9.72
C GLY A 59 -15.35 2.90 10.95
N LYS A 60 -15.97 1.73 10.90
CA LYS A 60 -16.90 1.22 11.90
C LYS A 60 -16.41 -0.09 12.52
N ALA A 61 -16.49 -0.20 13.83
CA ALA A 61 -16.28 -1.44 14.56
C ALA A 61 -17.52 -1.80 15.39
N VAL A 62 -17.88 -3.08 15.42
CA VAL A 62 -18.98 -3.61 16.24
C VAL A 62 -18.41 -4.56 17.26
N ILE A 63 -18.52 -4.19 18.54
CA ILE A 63 -18.05 -4.97 19.67
C ILE A 63 -19.18 -5.90 20.15
N ASN A 64 -18.85 -7.16 20.43
CA ASN A 64 -19.82 -8.20 20.81
C ASN A 64 -21.00 -8.30 19.83
N PRO A 65 -20.74 -8.55 18.54
CA PRO A 65 -21.77 -8.62 17.51
C PRO A 65 -22.77 -9.74 17.80
N THR A 66 -24.00 -9.55 17.34
CA THR A 66 -25.03 -10.60 17.38
C THR A 66 -24.71 -11.72 16.40
N LYS A 67 -25.35 -12.87 16.57
CA LYS A 67 -25.18 -14.00 15.62
C LYS A 67 -25.61 -13.63 14.19
N GLU A 68 -26.61 -12.78 14.06
CA GLU A 68 -27.09 -12.27 12.77
C GLU A 68 -26.02 -11.38 12.11
N GLN A 69 -25.46 -10.42 12.85
CA GLN A 69 -24.37 -9.56 12.36
C GLN A 69 -23.12 -10.36 11.95
N LEU A 70 -22.76 -11.40 12.70
CA LEU A 70 -21.66 -12.30 12.31
C LEU A 70 -21.95 -13.03 11.00
N LYS A 71 -23.19 -13.51 10.82
CA LYS A 71 -23.60 -14.21 9.60
C LYS A 71 -23.57 -13.28 8.40
N ASP A 72 -24.11 -12.07 8.53
CA ASP A 72 -24.17 -11.07 7.47
C ASP A 72 -22.75 -10.62 7.07
N PHE A 73 -21.88 -10.38 8.04
CA PHE A 73 -20.48 -10.05 7.79
C PHE A 73 -19.73 -11.16 7.06
N ALA A 74 -19.93 -12.44 7.49
CA ALA A 74 -19.31 -13.57 6.82
C ALA A 74 -19.79 -13.73 5.37
N ALA A 75 -21.10 -13.51 5.12
CA ALA A 75 -21.67 -13.56 3.77
C ALA A 75 -21.13 -12.42 2.88
N ALA A 76 -21.00 -11.20 3.44
CA ALA A 76 -20.41 -10.07 2.73
C ALA A 76 -18.94 -10.32 2.37
N ASN A 77 -18.13 -10.77 3.31
CA ASN A 77 -16.73 -11.12 3.07
C ASN A 77 -16.56 -12.23 2.03
N GLN A 78 -17.42 -13.25 2.08
CA GLN A 78 -17.37 -14.33 1.10
C GLN A 78 -17.67 -13.82 -0.32
N LYS A 79 -18.66 -12.94 -0.44
CA LYS A 79 -19.01 -12.30 -1.72
C LYS A 79 -17.85 -11.43 -2.24
N GLU A 80 -17.26 -10.63 -1.37
CA GLU A 80 -16.11 -9.79 -1.71
C GLU A 80 -14.90 -10.62 -2.15
N GLN A 81 -14.57 -11.69 -1.43
CA GLN A 81 -13.49 -12.61 -1.82
C GLN A 81 -13.76 -13.26 -3.17
N ALA A 82 -15.00 -13.67 -3.45
CA ALA A 82 -15.36 -14.22 -4.75
C ALA A 82 -15.17 -13.21 -5.88
N LEU A 83 -15.58 -11.95 -5.67
CA LEU A 83 -15.38 -10.85 -6.64
C LEU A 83 -13.89 -10.55 -6.85
N LEU A 84 -13.08 -10.54 -5.79
CA LEU A 84 -11.63 -10.34 -5.89
C LEU A 84 -10.96 -11.48 -6.67
N GLN A 85 -11.40 -12.71 -6.45
CA GLN A 85 -10.88 -13.88 -7.15
C GLN A 85 -11.26 -13.85 -8.63
N GLU A 86 -12.50 -13.49 -8.96
CA GLU A 86 -12.93 -13.29 -10.35
C GLU A 86 -12.15 -12.14 -11.01
N ALA A 87 -12.02 -10.99 -10.35
CA ALA A 87 -11.24 -9.87 -10.82
C ALA A 87 -9.76 -10.23 -11.05
N SER A 88 -9.16 -11.03 -10.14
CA SER A 88 -7.78 -11.51 -10.30
C SER A 88 -7.61 -12.42 -11.52
N THR A 89 -8.62 -13.22 -11.85
CA THR A 89 -8.59 -14.06 -13.06
C THR A 89 -8.71 -13.21 -14.33
N GLN A 90 -9.62 -12.23 -14.30
CA GLN A 90 -9.84 -11.31 -15.43
C GLN A 90 -8.71 -10.29 -15.60
N ALA A 91 -7.94 -10.00 -14.55
CA ALA A 91 -6.83 -9.03 -14.59
C ALA A 91 -5.71 -9.40 -15.58
N GLN A 92 -5.64 -10.66 -16.02
CA GLN A 92 -4.70 -11.11 -17.05
C GLN A 92 -5.22 -10.89 -18.48
N GLU A 93 -6.49 -10.52 -18.64
CA GLU A 93 -7.07 -10.21 -19.94
C GLU A 93 -6.75 -8.76 -20.35
N PRO A 94 -6.57 -8.48 -21.66
CA PRO A 94 -6.34 -7.12 -22.13
C PRO A 94 -7.50 -6.18 -21.75
N ALA A 95 -7.19 -5.02 -21.23
CA ALA A 95 -8.19 -4.01 -20.94
C ALA A 95 -8.66 -3.34 -22.25
N LEU A 96 -9.95 -3.49 -22.55
CA LEU A 96 -10.59 -2.91 -23.73
C LEU A 96 -11.73 -2.00 -23.31
N THR A 97 -11.86 -0.84 -23.96
CA THR A 97 -13.05 -0.02 -23.84
C THR A 97 -14.26 -0.68 -24.53
N SER A 98 -15.48 -0.18 -24.28
CA SER A 98 -16.71 -0.72 -24.91
C SER A 98 -16.71 -0.64 -26.43
N ASP A 99 -15.93 0.26 -27.02
CA ASP A 99 -15.72 0.42 -28.47
C ASP A 99 -14.46 -0.32 -29.00
N GLY A 100 -13.84 -1.15 -28.15
CA GLY A 100 -12.76 -2.05 -28.54
C GLY A 100 -11.35 -1.42 -28.55
N VAL A 101 -11.19 -0.23 -27.99
CA VAL A 101 -9.85 0.40 -27.88
C VAL A 101 -9.08 -0.25 -26.74
N TYR A 102 -7.86 -0.69 -27.02
CA TYR A 102 -6.95 -1.25 -26.03
C TYR A 102 -6.39 -0.15 -25.11
N ILE A 103 -6.39 -0.44 -23.81
CA ILE A 103 -5.83 0.43 -22.78
C ILE A 103 -4.73 -0.34 -22.04
N SER A 104 -3.49 0.13 -22.12
CA SER A 104 -2.40 -0.48 -21.37
C SER A 104 -2.53 -0.19 -19.87
N VAL A 105 -2.59 -1.25 -19.07
CA VAL A 105 -2.66 -1.19 -17.60
C VAL A 105 -1.26 -1.33 -17.03
N GLN A 106 -0.77 -0.29 -16.35
CA GLN A 106 0.60 -0.25 -15.85
C GLN A 106 0.64 -0.04 -14.34
N GLY A 107 1.61 -0.70 -13.69
CA GLY A 107 1.85 -0.58 -12.25
C GLY A 107 2.57 0.71 -11.89
N ASN A 108 2.21 1.29 -10.73
CA ASN A 108 2.94 2.39 -10.10
C ASN A 108 3.55 1.84 -8.81
N VAL A 109 4.86 1.67 -8.77
CA VAL A 109 5.57 0.87 -7.77
C VAL A 109 6.70 1.64 -7.10
N SER A 110 7.05 1.21 -5.89
CA SER A 110 8.11 1.80 -5.07
C SER A 110 9.13 0.77 -4.58
N SER A 111 9.02 -0.50 -4.99
CA SER A 111 9.96 -1.56 -4.62
C SER A 111 9.95 -2.71 -5.63
N PRO A 112 10.99 -3.55 -5.68
CA PRO A 112 10.99 -4.77 -6.48
C PRO A 112 9.84 -5.73 -6.12
N GLN A 113 9.47 -5.80 -4.85
CA GLN A 113 8.37 -6.63 -4.36
C GLN A 113 7.02 -6.13 -4.89
N GLU A 114 6.80 -4.81 -4.89
CA GLU A 114 5.60 -4.20 -5.50
C GLU A 114 5.58 -4.41 -7.01
N ALA A 115 6.74 -4.38 -7.68
CA ALA A 115 6.84 -4.67 -9.11
C ALA A 115 6.40 -6.12 -9.42
N ALA A 116 6.88 -7.09 -8.65
CA ALA A 116 6.46 -8.48 -8.79
C ALA A 116 4.97 -8.67 -8.55
N LEU A 117 4.43 -7.99 -7.54
CA LEU A 117 3.00 -8.01 -7.22
C LEU A 117 2.15 -7.36 -8.34
N ALA A 118 2.59 -6.22 -8.88
CA ALA A 118 1.91 -5.57 -10.01
C ALA A 118 1.80 -6.50 -11.23
N VAL A 119 2.89 -7.19 -11.57
CA VAL A 119 2.90 -8.18 -12.65
C VAL A 119 1.97 -9.36 -12.36
N GLN A 120 1.97 -9.85 -11.13
CA GLN A 120 1.05 -10.90 -10.69
C GLN A 120 -0.42 -10.48 -10.81
N HIS A 121 -0.72 -9.22 -10.60
CA HIS A 121 -2.05 -8.63 -10.74
C HIS A 121 -2.39 -8.15 -12.16
N GLY A 122 -1.61 -8.55 -13.18
CA GLY A 122 -1.93 -8.29 -14.58
C GLY A 122 -1.39 -6.97 -15.13
N ALA A 123 -0.46 -6.31 -14.45
CA ALA A 123 0.19 -5.14 -15.03
C ALA A 123 1.00 -5.54 -16.27
N GLU A 124 0.85 -4.76 -17.34
CA GLU A 124 1.52 -4.95 -18.64
C GLU A 124 2.85 -4.19 -18.73
N GLY A 125 3.20 -3.50 -17.67
CA GLY A 125 4.42 -2.73 -17.51
C GLY A 125 4.44 -1.97 -16.20
N LEU A 126 5.56 -1.28 -15.94
CA LEU A 126 5.69 -0.36 -14.81
C LEU A 126 5.66 1.07 -15.34
N GLY A 127 4.51 1.72 -15.21
CA GLY A 127 4.29 3.09 -15.68
C GLY A 127 5.06 4.12 -14.88
N LEU A 128 5.32 3.82 -13.61
CA LEU A 128 6.14 4.63 -12.73
C LEU A 128 6.84 3.78 -11.67
N VAL A 129 8.16 3.81 -11.66
CA VAL A 129 8.99 3.33 -10.56
C VAL A 129 9.48 4.55 -9.78
N ARG A 130 9.02 4.69 -8.54
CA ARG A 130 9.44 5.76 -7.63
C ARG A 130 10.79 5.42 -7.05
N THR A 131 11.83 6.18 -7.42
CA THR A 131 13.19 5.91 -6.95
C THR A 131 13.43 6.44 -5.53
N GLU A 132 12.60 7.33 -5.03
CA GLU A 132 12.72 7.99 -3.73
C GLU A 132 12.76 7.01 -2.57
N PHE A 133 12.14 5.84 -2.69
CA PHE A 133 12.15 4.82 -1.63
C PHE A 133 13.57 4.37 -1.25
N LEU A 134 14.52 4.40 -2.20
CA LEU A 134 15.93 4.08 -1.95
C LEU A 134 16.61 5.10 -1.05
N PHE A 135 16.13 6.33 -1.05
CA PHE A 135 16.74 7.47 -0.38
C PHE A 135 16.06 7.81 0.95
N ASN A 136 14.85 7.29 1.19
CA ASN A 136 14.07 7.58 2.38
C ASN A 136 14.66 6.92 3.64
N ASN A 137 14.54 7.62 4.79
CA ASN A 137 14.93 7.12 6.11
C ASN A 137 16.42 6.71 6.22
N ARG A 138 17.30 7.38 5.50
CA ARG A 138 18.76 7.13 5.48
C ARG A 138 19.51 8.38 5.91
N ALA A 139 20.65 8.17 6.55
CA ALA A 139 21.58 9.26 6.88
C ALA A 139 22.44 9.65 5.66
N ASP A 140 22.75 8.70 4.78
CA ASP A 140 23.61 8.86 3.62
C ASP A 140 22.92 8.39 2.34
N ALA A 141 23.30 8.96 1.20
CA ALA A 141 22.83 8.55 -0.11
C ALA A 141 23.23 7.09 -0.42
N PRO A 142 22.34 6.27 -1.03
CA PRO A 142 22.73 4.95 -1.49
C PRO A 142 23.81 5.05 -2.57
N GLY A 143 24.81 4.20 -2.49
CA GLY A 143 25.87 4.11 -3.48
C GLY A 143 25.35 3.63 -4.84
N GLU A 144 26.09 3.93 -5.91
CA GLU A 144 25.72 3.55 -7.29
C GLU A 144 25.47 2.05 -7.45
N THR A 145 26.33 1.21 -6.85
CA THR A 145 26.19 -0.25 -6.88
C THR A 145 24.91 -0.72 -6.20
N GLU A 146 24.52 -0.09 -5.09
CA GLU A 146 23.29 -0.41 -4.38
C GLU A 146 22.06 -0.02 -5.21
N GLN A 147 22.08 1.18 -5.79
CA GLN A 147 21.01 1.63 -6.68
C GLN A 147 20.87 0.71 -7.89
N GLN A 148 21.98 0.36 -8.54
CA GLN A 148 22.00 -0.57 -9.67
C GLN A 148 21.38 -1.92 -9.31
N ALA A 149 21.74 -2.48 -8.15
CA ALA A 149 21.21 -3.77 -7.71
C ALA A 149 19.67 -3.74 -7.57
N VAL A 150 19.14 -2.70 -6.93
CA VAL A 150 17.67 -2.57 -6.73
C VAL A 150 16.94 -2.30 -8.04
N TYR A 151 17.48 -1.46 -8.91
CA TYR A 151 16.88 -1.21 -10.22
C TYR A 151 16.90 -2.48 -11.08
N GLN A 152 17.97 -3.25 -11.03
CA GLN A 152 18.05 -4.53 -11.72
C GLN A 152 17.04 -5.56 -11.17
N GLU A 153 16.87 -5.62 -9.85
CA GLU A 153 15.87 -6.48 -9.22
C GLU A 153 14.44 -6.08 -9.65
N THR A 154 14.16 -4.79 -9.71
CA THR A 154 12.89 -4.26 -10.20
C THR A 154 12.64 -4.64 -11.65
N LEU A 155 13.64 -4.50 -12.52
CA LEU A 155 13.57 -4.90 -13.93
C LEU A 155 13.38 -6.42 -14.09
N ASN A 156 14.06 -7.21 -13.27
CA ASN A 156 13.91 -8.66 -13.29
C ASN A 156 12.48 -9.08 -12.89
N ALA A 157 11.84 -8.35 -11.99
CA ALA A 157 10.46 -8.60 -11.59
C ALA A 157 9.45 -8.36 -12.72
N CYS A 158 9.67 -7.36 -13.58
CA CYS A 158 8.80 -7.07 -14.72
C CYS A 158 9.24 -7.75 -16.04
N ARG A 159 10.31 -8.55 -16.03
CA ARG A 159 10.80 -9.32 -17.19
C ARG A 159 11.00 -8.44 -18.42
N ASP A 160 10.34 -8.81 -19.55
CA ASP A 160 10.46 -8.12 -20.85
C ASP A 160 9.49 -6.93 -21.00
N MET A 161 8.81 -6.53 -19.92
CA MET A 161 7.86 -5.42 -19.92
C MET A 161 8.59 -4.08 -19.83
N SER A 162 7.94 -3.01 -20.27
CA SER A 162 8.47 -1.66 -20.12
C SER A 162 8.44 -1.20 -18.66
N ALA A 163 9.46 -0.47 -18.23
CA ALA A 163 9.52 0.17 -16.92
C ALA A 163 10.01 1.62 -17.04
N THR A 164 9.25 2.55 -16.49
CA THR A 164 9.60 3.98 -16.44
C THR A 164 10.10 4.34 -15.06
N PHE A 165 11.40 4.61 -14.92
CA PHE A 165 12.00 5.07 -13.69
C PHE A 165 11.91 6.58 -13.60
N ARG A 166 11.29 7.11 -12.55
CA ARG A 166 11.32 8.53 -12.24
C ARG A 166 12.68 8.88 -11.66
N LEU A 167 13.29 9.96 -12.13
CA LEU A 167 14.45 10.54 -11.48
C LEU A 167 14.09 10.97 -10.06
N LEU A 168 15.07 11.06 -9.18
CA LEU A 168 14.87 11.44 -7.79
C LEU A 168 14.11 12.77 -7.70
N ASP A 169 12.94 12.72 -7.08
CA ASP A 169 12.07 13.86 -6.78
C ASP A 169 12.13 14.11 -5.26
N ALA A 170 13.02 15.01 -4.87
CA ALA A 170 13.28 15.34 -3.47
C ALA A 170 13.40 16.85 -3.30
N GLY A 171 12.87 17.38 -2.21
CA GLY A 171 12.83 18.80 -1.87
C GLY A 171 11.52 19.17 -1.18
N GLY A 172 11.39 20.41 -0.78
CA GLY A 172 10.19 20.94 -0.15
C GLY A 172 9.74 20.13 1.07
N ASP A 173 8.64 19.41 0.93
CA ASP A 173 8.05 18.55 1.97
C ASP A 173 8.76 17.20 2.17
N LYS A 174 9.73 16.88 1.31
CA LYS A 174 10.47 15.61 1.31
C LYS A 174 11.99 15.85 1.38
N PRO A 175 12.50 16.46 2.46
CA PRO A 175 13.93 16.74 2.59
C PRO A 175 14.72 15.45 2.70
N LEU A 176 15.87 15.38 2.02
CA LEU A 176 16.85 14.32 2.19
C LEU A 176 17.97 14.84 3.08
N PRO A 177 18.30 14.15 4.20
CA PRO A 177 19.28 14.64 5.18
C PRO A 177 20.69 14.88 4.62
N PHE A 178 21.04 14.19 3.54
CA PHE A 178 22.35 14.25 2.88
C PHE A 178 22.39 15.17 1.66
N VAL A 179 21.26 15.81 1.31
CA VAL A 179 21.18 16.82 0.25
C VAL A 179 20.94 18.18 0.89
N ASN A 180 21.90 19.08 0.75
CA ASN A 180 21.74 20.43 1.28
C ASN A 180 20.88 21.27 0.31
N ILE A 181 19.58 21.21 0.48
CA ILE A 181 18.61 22.04 -0.25
C ILE A 181 18.36 23.29 0.60
N LEU A 182 18.65 24.45 0.05
CA LEU A 182 18.36 25.71 0.74
C LEU A 182 16.83 25.90 0.83
N PRO A 183 16.31 26.48 1.94
CA PRO A 183 14.91 26.83 2.03
C PRO A 183 14.53 27.81 0.91
N GLU A 184 13.46 27.50 0.21
CA GLU A 184 12.89 28.31 -0.86
C GLU A 184 11.43 28.63 -0.56
N ASP A 185 10.98 29.82 -0.98
CA ASP A 185 9.58 30.24 -0.78
C ASP A 185 8.60 29.39 -1.60
N ASN A 186 9.07 28.82 -2.71
CA ASN A 186 8.26 27.94 -3.56
C ASN A 186 9.10 26.76 -4.12
N PRO A 187 9.34 25.73 -3.32
CA PRO A 187 10.24 24.63 -3.69
C PRO A 187 9.75 23.76 -4.87
N ILE A 188 8.50 23.94 -5.32
CA ILE A 188 7.93 23.17 -6.44
C ILE A 188 8.35 23.73 -7.81
N VAL A 189 8.75 24.99 -7.85
CA VAL A 189 9.09 25.68 -9.11
C VAL A 189 10.58 25.58 -9.45
N GLY A 190 11.43 25.16 -8.53
CA GLY A 190 12.87 24.91 -8.72
C GLY A 190 13.70 26.15 -8.73
#